data_5769c692b5e1c57203aa9433a64810c1
#
_entry.id   5769c692b5e1c57203aa9433a64810c1
#
_cell.length_a   1.000
_cell.length_b   1.000
_cell.length_c   1.000
_cell.angle_alpha   90.00
_cell.angle_beta   90.00
_cell.angle_gamma   90.00
#
_symmetry.space_group_name_H-M   'P 1'
#
loop_
_entity.id
_entity.type
_entity.pdbx_description
1 polymer ?
#
loop_
_entity_poly.entity_id
_entity_poly.type
_entity_poly.pdbx_seq_one_letter_code
_entity_poly.pdbx_strand_id
1 'polypeptide(L)'
;MNIGGSFVNNYVVRGIQYGKGSFQPDITISYKGAFFNIWSSIPFDKENFKEFDLTLGYKHKIGFSAIITDYYIAYPDITNGDDNYFNLKKGHSYEAQIGYERKYFSLKWYTTFAGADGVNSKGKRAYTSFIQLSSPIYLPKFNIIFDIGATPWATTSFATDRFAITDVSMTLAKDIFIHKNFSIPIYAKVGVNPYLKDPYFVLGIRLSCNPLQ
;
A
#
# COMPACT_ATOMS: atom_id res chain seq x y z
N MET A 1 2.42 -7.40 -19.15
CA MET A 1 1.17 -7.19 -18.39
C MET A 1 1.10 -8.21 -17.28
N ASN A 2 0.73 -7.80 -16.08
CA ASN A 2 0.51 -8.69 -14.94
C ASN A 2 -0.92 -8.48 -14.44
N ILE A 3 -1.65 -9.56 -14.18
CA ILE A 3 -2.99 -9.54 -13.59
C ILE A 3 -2.93 -10.38 -12.32
N GLY A 4 -3.41 -9.87 -11.22
CA GLY A 4 -3.38 -10.57 -9.96
C GLY A 4 -4.48 -10.16 -9.00
N GLY A 5 -4.45 -10.77 -7.84
CA GLY A 5 -5.31 -10.40 -6.73
C GLY A 5 -4.91 -11.12 -5.46
N SER A 6 -5.02 -10.45 -4.35
CA SER A 6 -4.71 -11.00 -3.03
C SER A 6 -5.97 -11.13 -2.19
N PHE A 7 -6.09 -12.21 -1.47
CA PHE A 7 -7.03 -12.36 -0.36
C PHE A 7 -6.28 -12.10 0.92
N VAL A 8 -6.74 -11.16 1.73
CA VAL A 8 -6.13 -10.81 3.01
C VAL A 8 -7.15 -10.86 4.14
N ASN A 9 -6.70 -11.21 5.34
CA ASN A 9 -7.55 -11.20 6.53
C ASN A 9 -7.72 -9.80 7.13
N ASN A 10 -6.73 -8.92 6.93
CA ASN A 10 -6.74 -7.54 7.39
C ASN A 10 -6.11 -6.64 6.32
N TYR A 11 -6.67 -5.44 6.15
CA TYR A 11 -6.10 -4.40 5.31
C TYR A 11 -5.35 -3.39 6.18
N VAL A 12 -4.02 -3.46 6.14
CA VAL A 12 -3.12 -2.62 6.93
C VAL A 12 -2.17 -1.88 6.01
N VAL A 13 -2.10 -0.56 6.12
CA VAL A 13 -1.20 0.32 5.38
C VAL A 13 -0.42 1.18 6.35
N ARG A 14 0.91 1.15 6.25
CA ARG A 14 1.82 2.03 7.02
C ARG A 14 1.58 1.97 8.54
N GLY A 15 1.26 0.77 9.06
CA GLY A 15 0.99 0.52 10.46
C GLY A 15 -0.40 0.94 10.96
N ILE A 16 -1.30 1.33 10.07
CA ILE A 16 -2.70 1.62 10.37
C ILE A 16 -3.58 0.52 9.77
N GLN A 17 -4.44 -0.08 10.57
CA GLN A 17 -5.45 -1.01 10.10
C GLN A 17 -6.65 -0.24 9.57
N TYR A 18 -6.83 -0.24 8.25
CA TYR A 18 -7.94 0.42 7.58
C TYR A 18 -9.17 -0.47 7.44
N GLY A 19 -9.00 -1.79 7.41
CA GLY A 19 -10.11 -2.71 7.22
C GLY A 19 -9.79 -4.13 7.67
N LYS A 20 -10.82 -4.95 7.65
CA LYS A 20 -10.75 -6.39 7.86
C LYS A 20 -10.46 -7.12 6.54
N GLY A 21 -10.92 -8.37 6.44
CA GLY A 21 -10.71 -9.19 5.26
C GLY A 21 -11.22 -8.56 3.97
N SER A 22 -10.39 -8.63 2.92
CA SER A 22 -10.72 -8.09 1.61
C SER A 22 -10.11 -8.92 0.47
N PHE A 23 -10.70 -8.79 -0.71
CA PHE A 23 -10.09 -9.17 -1.98
C PHE A 23 -9.47 -7.94 -2.63
N GLN A 24 -8.22 -8.05 -3.03
CA GLN A 24 -7.42 -6.94 -3.57
C GLN A 24 -6.92 -7.27 -4.98
N PRO A 25 -7.75 -7.09 -6.03
CA PRO A 25 -7.34 -7.28 -7.41
C PRO A 25 -6.39 -6.19 -7.89
N ASP A 26 -5.49 -6.55 -8.81
CA ASP A 26 -4.61 -5.60 -9.47
C ASP A 26 -4.31 -5.97 -10.93
N ILE A 27 -4.08 -4.93 -11.74
CA ILE A 27 -3.60 -5.04 -13.12
C ILE A 27 -2.44 -4.08 -13.29
N THR A 28 -1.30 -4.58 -13.77
CA THR A 28 -0.13 -3.74 -14.07
C THR A 28 0.28 -3.91 -15.53
N ILE A 29 0.44 -2.81 -16.23
CA ILE A 29 1.04 -2.74 -17.56
C ILE A 29 2.36 -2.00 -17.43
N SER A 30 3.45 -2.55 -17.97
CA SER A 30 4.77 -1.93 -17.89
C SER A 30 5.51 -1.96 -19.22
N TYR A 31 6.26 -0.90 -19.50
CA TYR A 31 7.11 -0.79 -20.68
C TYR A 31 8.32 0.09 -20.39
N LYS A 32 9.53 -0.45 -20.59
CA LYS A 32 10.81 0.27 -20.44
C LYS A 32 10.96 1.07 -19.14
N GLY A 33 10.46 0.52 -18.02
CA GLY A 33 10.51 1.17 -16.69
C GLY A 33 9.27 2.01 -16.35
N ALA A 34 8.52 2.50 -17.33
CA ALA A 34 7.22 3.11 -17.09
C ALA A 34 6.19 2.02 -16.77
N PHE A 35 5.24 2.32 -15.88
CA PHE A 35 4.14 1.42 -15.57
C PHE A 35 2.87 2.17 -15.21
N PHE A 36 1.76 1.52 -15.50
CA PHE A 36 0.43 1.91 -15.03
C PHE A 36 -0.15 0.74 -14.26
N ASN A 37 -0.70 1.00 -13.09
CA ASN A 37 -1.34 -0.01 -12.26
C ASN A 37 -2.74 0.46 -11.88
N ILE A 38 -3.67 -0.47 -11.88
CA ILE A 38 -5.01 -0.37 -11.31
C ILE A 38 -5.04 -1.34 -10.15
N TRP A 39 -5.43 -0.88 -8.97
CA TRP A 39 -5.59 -1.70 -7.79
C TRP A 39 -6.90 -1.36 -7.08
N SER A 40 -7.45 -2.30 -6.34
CA SER A 40 -8.66 -2.07 -5.55
C SER A 40 -8.62 -2.89 -4.27
N SER A 41 -9.33 -2.44 -3.23
CA SER A 41 -9.66 -3.23 -2.05
C SER A 41 -11.17 -3.37 -1.92
N ILE A 42 -11.66 -4.59 -2.04
CA ILE A 42 -13.07 -4.95 -1.95
C ILE A 42 -13.27 -5.72 -0.64
N PRO A 43 -13.84 -5.11 0.41
CA PRO A 43 -14.03 -5.76 1.70
C PRO A 43 -15.05 -6.89 1.60
N PHE A 44 -14.91 -7.91 2.46
CA PHE A 44 -15.88 -9.00 2.57
C PHE A 44 -17.11 -8.61 3.39
N ASP A 45 -17.03 -7.56 4.18
CA ASP A 45 -18.15 -6.99 4.91
C ASP A 45 -18.62 -5.66 4.28
N LYS A 46 -19.86 -5.29 4.54
CA LYS A 46 -20.49 -4.10 3.95
C LYS A 46 -20.22 -2.81 4.74
N GLU A 47 -19.61 -2.92 5.91
CA GLU A 47 -19.39 -1.79 6.82
C GLU A 47 -18.06 -1.09 6.53
N ASN A 48 -17.12 -1.78 5.85
CA ASN A 48 -15.85 -1.22 5.47
C ASN A 48 -15.92 -0.47 4.14
N PHE A 49 -15.02 0.50 3.98
CA PHE A 49 -14.88 1.27 2.75
C PHE A 49 -14.30 0.41 1.62
N LYS A 50 -14.63 0.80 0.39
CA LYS A 50 -13.97 0.31 -0.83
C LYS A 50 -12.88 1.29 -1.24
N GLU A 51 -11.80 0.77 -1.81
CA GLU A 51 -10.72 1.59 -2.34
C GLU A 51 -10.42 1.19 -3.78
N PHE A 52 -10.14 2.20 -4.60
CA PHE A 52 -9.76 2.02 -5.99
C PHE A 52 -8.65 3.01 -6.34
N ASP A 53 -7.51 2.48 -6.76
CA ASP A 53 -6.31 3.26 -7.00
C ASP A 53 -5.86 3.20 -8.44
N LEU A 54 -5.49 4.35 -8.97
CA LEU A 54 -4.77 4.47 -10.23
C LEU A 54 -3.35 4.97 -9.98
N THR A 55 -2.38 4.20 -10.41
CA THR A 55 -0.96 4.52 -10.22
C THR A 55 -0.25 4.64 -11.57
N LEU A 56 0.47 5.74 -11.75
CA LEU A 56 1.41 5.94 -12.84
C LEU A 56 2.82 6.09 -12.26
N GLY A 57 3.79 5.38 -12.80
CA GLY A 57 5.14 5.47 -12.28
C GLY A 57 6.22 5.13 -13.28
N TYR A 58 7.43 5.46 -12.88
CA TYR A 58 8.66 5.11 -13.59
C TYR A 58 9.68 4.54 -12.61
N LYS A 59 10.26 3.39 -12.96
CA LYS A 59 11.36 2.74 -12.23
C LYS A 59 12.59 2.68 -13.14
N HIS A 60 13.64 3.40 -12.76
CA HIS A 60 14.89 3.39 -13.50
C HIS A 60 15.75 2.18 -13.09
N LYS A 61 16.47 1.59 -14.06
CA LYS A 61 17.34 0.41 -13.83
C LYS A 61 18.40 0.58 -12.73
N ILE A 62 18.79 1.83 -12.42
CA ILE A 62 19.73 2.11 -11.33
C ILE A 62 19.05 2.20 -9.95
N GLY A 63 17.75 1.92 -9.85
CA GLY A 63 17.01 1.79 -8.60
C GLY A 63 16.14 3.00 -8.22
N PHE A 64 16.27 4.14 -8.88
CA PHE A 64 15.39 5.29 -8.63
C PHE A 64 13.98 5.06 -9.18
N SER A 65 12.97 5.55 -8.45
CA SER A 65 11.57 5.56 -8.87
C SER A 65 10.90 6.89 -8.56
N ALA A 66 9.94 7.25 -9.43
CA ALA A 66 9.00 8.35 -9.22
C ALA A 66 7.60 7.85 -9.61
N ILE A 67 6.64 8.04 -8.72
CA ILE A 67 5.31 7.45 -8.82
C ILE A 67 4.28 8.49 -8.37
N ILE A 68 3.12 8.50 -9.02
CA ILE A 68 1.95 9.25 -8.58
C ILE A 68 0.80 8.26 -8.49
N THR A 69 0.05 8.31 -7.39
CA THR A 69 -1.14 7.50 -7.15
C THR A 69 -2.33 8.39 -6.84
N ASP A 70 -3.44 8.13 -7.48
CA ASP A 70 -4.77 8.59 -7.13
C ASP A 70 -5.44 7.51 -6.29
N TYR A 71 -5.63 7.75 -5.02
CA TYR A 71 -6.41 6.92 -4.10
C TYR A 71 -7.84 7.41 -4.10
N TYR A 72 -8.77 6.56 -4.45
CA TYR A 72 -10.20 6.82 -4.32
C TYR A 72 -10.79 5.95 -3.23
N ILE A 73 -11.29 6.58 -2.16
CA ILE A 73 -11.86 5.90 -1.01
C ILE A 73 -13.36 6.20 -0.93
N ALA A 74 -14.17 5.16 -1.12
CA ALA A 74 -15.63 5.23 -1.01
C ALA A 74 -16.06 4.71 0.37
N TYR A 75 -16.38 5.65 1.28
CA TYR A 75 -16.93 5.33 2.59
C TYR A 75 -18.46 5.22 2.48
N PRO A 76 -19.09 4.13 2.99
CA PRO A 76 -20.55 3.94 2.94
C PRO A 76 -21.34 5.11 3.51
N ASP A 77 -20.83 5.72 4.61
CA ASP A 77 -21.50 6.81 5.32
C ASP A 77 -21.27 8.20 4.71
N ILE A 78 -20.14 8.40 4.01
CA ILE A 78 -19.75 9.70 3.45
C ILE A 78 -20.28 9.90 2.04
N THR A 79 -20.37 8.82 1.29
CA THR A 79 -20.80 8.88 -0.12
C THR A 79 -22.31 8.90 -0.28
N ASN A 80 -23.08 8.55 0.77
CA ASN A 80 -24.55 8.38 0.71
C ASN A 80 -24.99 7.51 -0.47
N GLY A 81 -24.15 6.52 -0.84
CA GLY A 81 -24.38 5.67 -2.02
C GLY A 81 -23.96 6.31 -3.36
N ASP A 82 -23.37 7.51 -3.37
CA ASP A 82 -22.80 8.14 -4.56
C ASP A 82 -21.31 7.72 -4.70
N ASP A 83 -21.09 6.45 -5.00
CA ASP A 83 -19.77 5.86 -5.26
C ASP A 83 -19.28 6.22 -6.68
N ASN A 84 -19.30 7.50 -7.03
CA ASN A 84 -18.91 7.95 -8.36
C ASN A 84 -17.44 8.35 -8.39
N TYR A 85 -16.58 7.48 -8.90
CA TYR A 85 -15.16 7.73 -9.11
C TYR A 85 -14.88 9.01 -9.91
N PHE A 86 -15.72 9.37 -10.88
CA PHE A 86 -15.51 10.57 -11.71
C PHE A 86 -15.85 11.90 -10.99
N ASN A 87 -16.36 11.83 -9.77
CA ASN A 87 -16.54 13.02 -8.94
C ASN A 87 -15.23 13.39 -8.22
N LEU A 88 -14.30 14.01 -8.94
CA LEU A 88 -12.96 14.37 -8.45
C LEU A 88 -12.94 15.30 -7.21
N LYS A 89 -14.10 15.78 -6.75
CA LYS A 89 -14.22 16.60 -5.54
C LYS A 89 -14.38 15.77 -4.24
N LYS A 90 -14.66 14.47 -4.36
CA LYS A 90 -14.93 13.60 -3.21
C LYS A 90 -14.12 12.32 -3.29
N GLY A 91 -13.59 11.86 -2.16
CA GLY A 91 -12.97 10.57 -2.02
C GLY A 91 -11.56 10.42 -2.60
N HIS A 92 -11.08 11.40 -3.38
CA HIS A 92 -9.76 11.35 -4.01
C HIS A 92 -8.66 11.93 -3.14
N SER A 93 -7.52 11.25 -3.11
CA SER A 93 -6.27 11.69 -2.50
C SER A 93 -5.11 11.41 -3.45
N TYR A 94 -4.33 12.42 -3.78
CA TYR A 94 -3.22 12.29 -4.73
C TYR A 94 -1.89 12.30 -4.00
N GLU A 95 -1.13 11.22 -4.14
CA GLU A 95 0.17 11.05 -3.49
C GLU A 95 1.28 10.94 -4.52
N ALA A 96 2.38 11.65 -4.26
CA ALA A 96 3.63 11.49 -4.97
C ALA A 96 4.59 10.63 -4.12
N GLN A 97 5.31 9.73 -4.79
CA GLN A 97 6.35 8.90 -4.19
C GLN A 97 7.65 9.09 -4.97
N ILE A 98 8.74 9.24 -4.25
CA ILE A 98 10.10 9.04 -4.76
C ILE A 98 10.73 7.88 -4.00
N GLY A 99 11.59 7.12 -4.67
CA GLY A 99 12.20 5.97 -4.03
C GLY A 99 13.55 5.60 -4.63
N TYR A 100 14.33 4.89 -3.83
CA TYR A 100 15.54 4.23 -4.27
C TYR A 100 15.57 2.81 -3.73
N GLU A 101 15.69 1.83 -4.63
CA GLU A 101 15.59 0.41 -4.31
C GLU A 101 16.80 -0.35 -4.84
N ARG A 102 17.37 -1.18 -4.00
CA ARG A 102 18.45 -2.11 -4.30
C ARG A 102 18.12 -3.50 -3.73
N LYS A 103 18.96 -4.48 -4.07
CA LYS A 103 18.75 -5.88 -3.68
C LYS A 103 18.46 -6.08 -2.19
N TYR A 104 19.06 -5.31 -1.31
CA TYR A 104 18.99 -5.53 0.14
C TYR A 104 18.36 -4.39 0.91
N PHE A 105 17.99 -3.30 0.26
CA PHE A 105 17.29 -2.21 0.90
C PHE A 105 16.45 -1.38 -0.09
N SER A 106 15.44 -0.73 0.44
CA SER A 106 14.61 0.23 -0.27
C SER A 106 14.29 1.39 0.66
N LEU A 107 14.46 2.61 0.17
CA LEU A 107 14.05 3.83 0.85
C LEU A 107 13.03 4.55 -0.01
N LYS A 108 11.87 4.89 0.56
CA LYS A 108 10.78 5.56 -0.15
C LYS A 108 10.25 6.72 0.67
N TRP A 109 9.93 7.80 0.00
CA TRP A 109 9.25 8.96 0.55
C TRP A 109 7.95 9.17 -0.19
N TYR A 110 6.88 9.33 0.55
CA TYR A 110 5.53 9.57 0.07
C TYR A 110 5.02 10.90 0.58
N THR A 111 4.24 11.63 -0.22
CA THR A 111 3.58 12.87 0.20
C THR A 111 2.25 13.04 -0.51
N THR A 112 1.18 13.21 0.25
CA THR A 112 -0.13 13.62 -0.27
C THR A 112 -0.08 15.10 -0.65
N PHE A 113 -0.15 15.39 -1.95
CA PHE A 113 0.01 16.77 -2.45
C PHE A 113 -1.31 17.43 -2.85
N ALA A 114 -2.36 16.65 -3.15
CA ALA A 114 -3.68 17.16 -3.56
C ALA A 114 -4.82 16.25 -3.08
N GLY A 115 -6.07 16.68 -3.25
CA GLY A 115 -7.27 15.94 -2.83
C GLY A 115 -7.46 15.91 -1.31
N ALA A 116 -8.07 14.85 -0.78
CA ALA A 116 -8.24 14.65 0.64
C ALA A 116 -6.88 14.44 1.33
N ASP A 117 -6.73 14.97 2.53
CA ASP A 117 -5.51 14.88 3.32
C ASP A 117 -5.84 15.11 4.80
N GLY A 118 -4.94 14.67 5.67
CA GLY A 118 -4.99 15.01 7.08
C GLY A 118 -4.71 16.50 7.35
N VAL A 119 -4.95 16.90 8.58
CA VAL A 119 -4.58 18.22 9.08
C VAL A 119 -3.43 18.10 10.08
N ASN A 120 -2.59 19.13 10.12
CA ASN A 120 -1.49 19.23 11.08
C ASN A 120 -1.98 19.82 12.43
N SER A 121 -1.08 19.97 13.40
CA SER A 121 -1.37 20.52 14.74
C SER A 121 -1.94 21.95 14.72
N LYS A 122 -1.85 22.67 13.60
CA LYS A 122 -2.42 24.02 13.41
C LYS A 122 -3.75 24.00 12.66
N GLY A 123 -4.35 22.82 12.43
CA GLY A 123 -5.60 22.67 11.67
C GLY A 123 -5.47 22.97 10.17
N LYS A 124 -4.24 23.06 9.63
CA LYS A 124 -3.98 23.26 8.20
C LYS A 124 -3.67 21.94 7.53
N ARG A 125 -3.83 21.87 6.21
CA ARG A 125 -3.43 20.73 5.40
C ARG A 125 -2.06 20.22 5.84
N ALA A 126 -1.97 18.90 6.12
CA ALA A 126 -0.74 18.31 6.66
C ALA A 126 0.32 18.06 5.59
N TYR A 127 -0.07 17.93 4.30
CA TYR A 127 0.78 17.33 3.29
C TYR A 127 1.33 16.00 3.84
N THR A 128 0.39 15.15 4.27
CA THR A 128 0.69 13.88 4.94
C THR A 128 1.80 13.16 4.22
N SER A 129 2.89 12.90 4.94
CA SER A 129 4.07 12.26 4.38
C SER A 129 4.45 11.03 5.18
N PHE A 130 5.08 10.09 4.49
CA PHE A 130 5.56 8.85 5.07
C PHE A 130 6.92 8.49 4.48
N ILE A 131 7.82 8.05 5.34
CA ILE A 131 9.14 7.54 4.96
C ILE A 131 9.15 6.06 5.29
N GLN A 132 9.55 5.22 4.36
CA GLN A 132 9.67 3.78 4.57
C GLN A 132 11.07 3.31 4.21
N LEU A 133 11.69 2.62 5.14
CA LEU A 133 12.90 1.84 4.93
C LEU A 133 12.54 0.35 4.96
N SER A 134 12.92 -0.39 3.93
CA SER A 134 12.70 -1.84 3.83
C SER A 134 14.01 -2.57 3.60
N SER A 135 14.17 -3.73 4.24
CA SER A 135 15.31 -4.61 4.06
C SER A 135 14.84 -6.03 3.72
N PRO A 136 14.84 -6.43 2.44
CA PRO A 136 14.52 -7.79 2.04
C PRO A 136 15.71 -8.72 2.25
N ILE A 137 15.44 -9.93 2.74
CA ILE A 137 16.37 -11.05 2.88
C ILE A 137 15.82 -12.21 2.08
N TYR A 138 16.54 -12.61 1.05
CA TYR A 138 16.15 -13.71 0.17
C TYR A 138 16.80 -15.02 0.64
N LEU A 139 15.99 -15.97 1.06
CA LEU A 139 16.41 -17.31 1.48
C LEU A 139 15.92 -18.35 0.47
N PRO A 140 16.52 -19.54 0.39
CA PRO A 140 16.17 -20.54 -0.63
C PRO A 140 14.71 -21.01 -0.59
N LYS A 141 14.06 -20.95 0.57
CA LYS A 141 12.70 -21.47 0.76
C LYS A 141 11.64 -20.41 1.04
N PHE A 142 12.03 -19.21 1.41
CA PHE A 142 11.14 -18.09 1.75
C PHE A 142 11.90 -16.77 1.74
N ASN A 143 11.19 -15.68 1.67
CA ASN A 143 11.73 -14.34 1.77
C ASN A 143 11.26 -13.69 3.07
N ILE A 144 12.13 -12.90 3.68
CA ILE A 144 11.79 -12.07 4.83
C ILE A 144 11.95 -10.60 4.40
N ILE A 145 11.02 -9.75 4.81
CA ILE A 145 11.14 -8.30 4.59
C ILE A 145 10.93 -7.63 5.94
N PHE A 146 11.89 -6.83 6.35
CA PHE A 146 11.76 -5.93 7.49
C PHE A 146 11.43 -4.53 7.01
N ASP A 147 10.41 -3.92 7.60
CA ASP A 147 9.99 -2.55 7.30
C ASP A 147 10.05 -1.69 8.57
N ILE A 148 10.54 -0.47 8.41
CA ILE A 148 10.38 0.62 9.37
C ILE A 148 9.78 1.80 8.62
N GLY A 149 8.69 2.34 9.15
CA GLY A 149 7.99 3.47 8.56
C GLY A 149 7.70 4.57 9.59
N ALA A 150 7.82 5.81 9.14
CA ALA A 150 7.61 6.97 9.99
C ALA A 150 6.90 8.10 9.24
N THR A 151 6.08 8.86 9.97
CA THR A 151 5.60 10.16 9.52
C THR A 151 6.52 11.26 10.06
N PRO A 152 7.01 12.19 9.21
CA PRO A 152 7.98 13.20 9.63
C PRO A 152 7.39 14.34 10.46
N TRP A 153 6.07 14.51 10.44
CA TRP A 153 5.35 15.58 11.16
C TRP A 153 3.93 15.19 11.52
N ALA A 154 3.25 16.07 12.26
CA ALA A 154 1.86 15.89 12.69
C ALA A 154 0.90 15.73 11.51
N THR A 155 0.03 14.72 11.58
CA THR A 155 -1.05 14.52 10.64
C THR A 155 -2.17 13.68 11.26
N THR A 156 -3.41 14.09 11.03
CA THR A 156 -4.57 13.29 11.46
C THR A 156 -4.71 11.99 10.67
N SER A 157 -4.15 11.89 9.45
CA SER A 157 -4.17 10.65 8.65
C SER A 157 -3.47 9.48 9.33
N PHE A 158 -2.44 9.75 10.15
CA PHE A 158 -1.74 8.73 10.95
C PHE A 158 -1.95 8.90 12.45
N ALA A 159 -2.92 9.76 12.87
CA ALA A 159 -3.22 10.08 14.25
C ALA A 159 -1.97 10.52 15.05
N THR A 160 -1.07 11.30 14.43
CA THR A 160 0.18 11.75 15.03
C THR A 160 0.22 13.26 15.23
N ASP A 161 0.84 13.73 16.32
CA ASP A 161 1.01 15.13 16.67
C ASP A 161 2.43 15.67 16.40
N ARG A 162 3.35 14.80 15.96
CA ARG A 162 4.78 15.08 15.72
C ARG A 162 5.40 14.02 14.82
N PHE A 163 6.72 14.04 14.67
CA PHE A 163 7.45 12.90 14.14
C PHE A 163 7.10 11.63 14.92
N ALA A 164 6.75 10.57 14.21
CA ALA A 164 6.41 9.29 14.82
C ALA A 164 6.80 8.12 13.93
N ILE A 165 7.35 7.06 14.54
CA ILE A 165 7.45 5.76 13.90
C ILE A 165 6.07 5.12 14.01
N THR A 166 5.43 4.86 12.88
CA THR A 166 4.07 4.31 12.82
C THR A 166 4.02 2.89 12.29
N ASP A 167 5.11 2.36 11.76
CA ASP A 167 5.18 0.99 11.26
C ASP A 167 6.55 0.37 11.60
N VAL A 168 6.54 -0.73 12.33
CA VAL A 168 7.69 -1.64 12.48
C VAL A 168 7.16 -3.03 12.24
N SER A 169 7.62 -3.69 11.17
CA SER A 169 7.03 -4.96 10.76
C SER A 169 8.03 -5.91 10.12
N MET A 170 7.62 -7.18 10.11
CA MET A 170 8.29 -8.26 9.41
C MET A 170 7.28 -9.04 8.57
N THR A 171 7.60 -9.23 7.30
CA THR A 171 6.84 -10.08 6.39
C THR A 171 7.63 -11.33 6.06
N LEU A 172 7.00 -12.48 6.20
CA LEU A 172 7.48 -13.77 5.70
C LEU A 172 6.67 -14.12 4.46
N ALA A 173 7.34 -14.35 3.34
CA ALA A 173 6.68 -14.71 2.08
C ALA A 173 7.28 -15.99 1.49
N LYS A 174 6.40 -16.84 0.92
CA LYS A 174 6.78 -18.12 0.32
C LYS A 174 5.88 -18.42 -0.87
N ASP A 175 6.50 -18.86 -1.98
CA ASP A 175 5.77 -19.44 -3.10
C ASP A 175 5.50 -20.92 -2.84
N ILE A 176 4.22 -21.31 -2.86
CA ILE A 176 3.80 -22.70 -2.84
C ILE A 176 3.60 -23.16 -4.27
N PHE A 177 4.52 -23.97 -4.78
CA PHE A 177 4.43 -24.54 -6.12
C PHE A 177 3.41 -25.68 -6.13
N ILE A 178 2.31 -25.48 -6.88
CA ILE A 178 1.28 -26.50 -7.13
C ILE A 178 1.68 -27.32 -8.35
N HIS A 179 2.29 -26.66 -9.35
CA HIS A 179 2.80 -27.27 -10.58
C HIS A 179 4.05 -26.51 -11.04
N LYS A 180 4.83 -27.07 -11.98
CA LYS A 180 6.06 -26.43 -12.50
C LYS A 180 5.89 -24.97 -12.94
N ASN A 181 4.70 -24.60 -13.43
CA ASN A 181 4.40 -23.28 -13.97
C ASN A 181 3.31 -22.55 -13.15
N PHE A 182 2.93 -23.06 -11.99
CA PHE A 182 1.89 -22.45 -11.17
C PHE A 182 2.27 -22.50 -9.70
N SER A 183 2.41 -21.31 -9.11
CA SER A 183 2.63 -21.14 -7.69
C SER A 183 1.57 -20.22 -7.08
N ILE A 184 1.32 -20.43 -5.81
CA ILE A 184 0.49 -19.57 -4.98
C ILE A 184 1.41 -18.92 -3.95
N PRO A 185 1.76 -17.64 -4.13
CA PRO A 185 2.45 -16.88 -3.10
C PRO A 185 1.57 -16.71 -1.87
N ILE A 186 2.08 -17.10 -0.71
CA ILE A 186 1.48 -16.82 0.58
C ILE A 186 2.42 -15.94 1.38
N TYR A 187 1.86 -15.06 2.20
CA TYR A 187 2.65 -14.25 3.10
C TYR A 187 1.96 -14.01 4.43
N ALA A 188 2.76 -13.84 5.46
CA ALA A 188 2.33 -13.43 6.78
C ALA A 188 3.14 -12.21 7.19
N LYS A 189 2.46 -11.13 7.61
CA LYS A 189 3.09 -9.92 8.12
C LYS A 189 2.66 -9.73 9.56
N VAL A 190 3.62 -9.57 10.45
CA VAL A 190 3.42 -9.14 11.82
C VAL A 190 4.05 -7.77 12.00
N GLY A 191 3.38 -6.89 12.71
CA GLY A 191 3.92 -5.57 12.95
C GLY A 191 3.24 -4.87 14.12
N VAL A 192 3.72 -3.69 14.38
CA VAL A 192 3.18 -2.81 15.41
C VAL A 192 3.27 -1.36 14.92
N ASN A 193 2.27 -0.57 15.25
CA ASN A 193 2.38 0.87 15.25
C ASN A 193 2.92 1.31 16.63
N PRO A 194 4.21 1.68 16.76
CA PRO A 194 4.77 1.99 18.08
C PRO A 194 4.16 3.25 18.72
N TYR A 195 3.73 4.19 17.88
CA TYR A 195 3.13 5.44 18.37
C TYR A 195 1.76 5.21 18.99
N LEU A 196 0.91 4.41 18.32
CA LEU A 196 -0.44 4.07 18.81
C LEU A 196 -0.43 2.86 19.76
N LYS A 197 0.71 2.15 19.87
CA LYS A 197 0.84 0.88 20.61
C LYS A 197 -0.12 -0.20 20.09
N ASP A 198 -0.34 -0.22 18.80
CA ASP A 198 -1.33 -1.07 18.13
C ASP A 198 -0.62 -2.17 17.31
N PRO A 199 -0.60 -3.44 17.78
CA PRO A 199 -0.05 -4.55 17.03
C PRO A 199 -1.03 -5.02 15.95
N TYR A 200 -0.50 -5.54 14.84
CA TYR A 200 -1.32 -6.06 13.77
C TYR A 200 -0.73 -7.33 13.16
N PHE A 201 -1.59 -8.09 12.50
CA PHE A 201 -1.23 -9.28 11.76
C PHE A 201 -1.97 -9.32 10.41
N VAL A 202 -1.25 -9.59 9.34
CA VAL A 202 -1.84 -9.81 8.00
C VAL A 202 -1.41 -11.17 7.48
N LEU A 203 -2.37 -11.97 7.08
CA LEU A 203 -2.17 -13.20 6.30
C LEU A 203 -2.75 -12.96 4.92
N GLY A 204 -1.95 -13.22 3.88
CA GLY A 204 -2.35 -13.02 2.50
C GLY A 204 -2.02 -14.21 1.61
N ILE A 205 -2.90 -14.45 0.64
CA ILE A 205 -2.70 -15.40 -0.46
C ILE A 205 -2.84 -14.61 -1.75
N ARG A 206 -1.85 -14.70 -2.63
CA ARG A 206 -1.89 -14.01 -3.91
C ARG A 206 -2.09 -15.00 -5.06
N LEU A 207 -3.00 -14.66 -5.96
CA LEU A 207 -3.15 -15.29 -7.25
C LEU A 207 -2.61 -14.34 -8.32
N SER A 208 -1.78 -14.81 -9.23
CA SER A 208 -1.26 -13.96 -10.31
C SER A 208 -1.13 -14.77 -11.60
N CYS A 209 -1.37 -14.07 -12.70
CA CYS A 209 -1.20 -14.58 -14.05
C CYS A 209 -0.39 -13.58 -14.86
N ASN A 210 0.65 -14.07 -15.56
CA ASN A 210 1.42 -13.28 -16.52
C ASN A 210 1.01 -13.73 -17.93
N PRO A 211 -0.06 -13.17 -18.53
CA PRO A 211 -0.60 -13.65 -19.80
C PRO A 211 0.29 -13.38 -21.02
N LEU A 212 1.36 -12.60 -20.84
CA LEU A 212 2.31 -12.26 -21.91
C LEU A 212 3.74 -12.59 -21.44
N GLN A 213 4.19 -13.81 -21.68
CA GLN A 213 5.59 -14.17 -21.87
C GLN A 213 5.87 -14.37 -23.34
#